data_ab626587d565e45c6b8b67436779c05b
#
_entry.id   ab626587d565e45c6b8b67436779c05b
#
_cell.length_a   1.000
_cell.length_b   1.000
_cell.length_c   1.000
_cell.angle_alpha   90.00
_cell.angle_beta   90.00
_cell.angle_gamma   90.00
#
_symmetry.space_group_name_H-M   'P 1'
#
loop_
_entity.id
_entity.type
_entity.pdbx_description
1 polymer ?
#
loop_
_entity_poly.entity_id
_entity_poly.type
_entity_poly.pdbx_seq_one_letter_code
_entity_poly.pdbx_strand_id
1 'polypeptide(L)'
;NAGPMWVEELRTGNPYQELCLQACAEAGLQHNRDLNGVSQEGCRRTQVFMKEGVRYGVGKAYIHPILARRSNLQLWTNSPCIRILFEGTRAVGVEIEQQGRRRIVRCRKEVIVAGGGILSAKLLQLSGVGDPQWLTPLGIEMVHALPAVGKHLQDHADVIMGFHIPGDADLIGISPTAAAVMWRAWQDWKRDGRGRLATNFVEVTGFMSLTPESRMPEIQYEFFNALATHHGRTMYCKHGMSVHVLLLHPQSRGTVRLASRDPHAAPLLQFNYLSDPQDLATMVAGL
;
A
#
# COMPACT_ATOMS: atom_id res chain seq x y z
N ASN A 1 -5.45 -2.28 -23.34
CA ASN A 1 -4.61 -2.87 -22.31
C ASN A 1 -4.99 -4.33 -22.13
N ALA A 2 -4.09 -5.26 -22.45
CA ALA A 2 -4.36 -6.70 -22.52
C ALA A 2 -3.60 -7.50 -21.44
N GLY A 3 -3.19 -6.85 -20.35
CA GLY A 3 -2.49 -7.49 -19.23
C GLY A 3 -3.44 -8.33 -18.35
N PRO A 4 -2.91 -9.26 -17.54
CA PRO A 4 -3.71 -10.10 -16.65
C PRO A 4 -4.28 -9.33 -15.45
N MET A 5 -3.69 -8.18 -15.06
CA MET A 5 -4.24 -7.32 -14.02
C MET A 5 -5.43 -6.52 -14.58
N TRP A 6 -6.56 -6.62 -13.89
CA TRP A 6 -7.76 -5.88 -14.22
C TRP A 6 -7.81 -4.59 -13.42
N VAL A 7 -8.00 -3.47 -14.12
CA VAL A 7 -8.15 -2.13 -13.53
C VAL A 7 -9.45 -1.54 -14.03
N GLU A 8 -10.26 -1.03 -13.13
CA GLU A 8 -11.51 -0.33 -13.48
C GLU A 8 -11.70 0.89 -12.56
N GLU A 9 -12.56 1.79 -12.97
CA GLU A 9 -13.04 2.87 -12.10
C GLU A 9 -14.00 2.32 -11.04
N LEU A 10 -14.03 2.97 -9.88
CA LEU A 10 -14.98 2.64 -8.83
C LEU A 10 -16.42 2.71 -9.34
N ARG A 11 -17.21 1.70 -9.03
CA ARG A 11 -18.60 1.55 -9.42
C ARG A 11 -19.57 1.94 -8.30
N THR A 12 -19.15 2.83 -7.40
CA THR A 12 -19.93 3.18 -6.20
C THR A 12 -21.16 4.01 -6.54
N GLY A 13 -21.10 4.86 -7.55
CA GLY A 13 -22.13 5.85 -7.85
C GLY A 13 -22.32 6.86 -6.72
N ASN A 14 -21.29 7.09 -5.90
CA ASN A 14 -21.36 8.02 -4.79
C ASN A 14 -21.38 9.47 -5.31
N PRO A 15 -22.35 10.30 -4.88
CA PRO A 15 -22.44 11.72 -5.31
C PRO A 15 -21.17 12.52 -4.99
N TYR A 16 -20.43 12.14 -3.97
CA TYR A 16 -19.17 12.79 -3.60
C TYR A 16 -18.07 12.66 -4.65
N GLN A 17 -18.18 11.71 -5.60
CA GLN A 17 -17.26 11.64 -6.73
C GLN A 17 -17.32 12.93 -7.58
N GLU A 18 -18.54 13.37 -7.92
CA GLU A 18 -18.72 14.60 -8.71
C GLU A 18 -18.40 15.85 -7.90
N LEU A 19 -18.82 15.91 -6.64
CA LEU A 19 -18.52 17.04 -5.75
C LEU A 19 -17.01 17.23 -5.56
N CYS A 20 -16.26 16.15 -5.33
CA CYS A 20 -14.81 16.22 -5.19
C CYS A 20 -14.11 16.60 -6.50
N LEU A 21 -14.58 16.10 -7.66
CA LEU A 21 -14.05 16.51 -8.96
C LEU A 21 -14.30 18.00 -9.24
N GLN A 22 -15.47 18.52 -8.89
CA GLN A 22 -15.79 19.93 -9.00
C GLN A 22 -14.89 20.76 -8.09
N ALA A 23 -14.73 20.37 -6.81
CA ALA A 23 -13.85 21.05 -5.87
C ALA A 23 -12.39 21.08 -6.36
N CYS A 24 -11.90 19.98 -6.93
CA CYS A 24 -10.58 19.92 -7.56
C CYS A 24 -10.46 20.95 -8.71
N ALA A 25 -11.48 21.03 -9.59
CA ALA A 25 -11.47 21.96 -10.70
C ALA A 25 -11.51 23.43 -10.25
N GLU A 26 -12.29 23.74 -9.21
CA GLU A 26 -12.35 25.07 -8.59
C GLU A 26 -11.01 25.46 -7.93
N ALA A 27 -10.28 24.48 -7.39
CA ALA A 27 -8.93 24.64 -6.87
C ALA A 27 -7.83 24.66 -7.96
N GLY A 28 -8.19 24.57 -9.22
CA GLY A 28 -7.26 24.62 -10.36
C GLY A 28 -6.74 23.24 -10.82
N LEU A 29 -7.10 22.15 -10.14
CA LEU A 29 -6.68 20.81 -10.50
C LEU A 29 -7.64 20.20 -11.53
N GLN A 30 -7.25 20.23 -12.79
CA GLN A 30 -8.09 19.84 -13.91
C GLN A 30 -8.33 18.31 -13.97
N HIS A 31 -9.44 17.92 -14.59
CA HIS A 31 -9.75 16.52 -14.82
C HIS A 31 -8.72 15.88 -15.77
N ASN A 32 -8.13 14.75 -15.33
CA ASN A 32 -7.23 13.94 -16.13
C ASN A 32 -7.86 12.57 -16.44
N ARG A 33 -7.87 12.20 -17.72
CA ARG A 33 -8.46 10.91 -18.15
C ARG A 33 -7.66 9.69 -17.73
N ASP A 34 -6.36 9.84 -17.53
CA ASP A 34 -5.47 8.73 -17.15
C ASP A 34 -4.29 9.25 -16.32
N LEU A 35 -4.39 9.14 -15.00
CA LEU A 35 -3.32 9.51 -14.05
C LEU A 35 -2.10 8.57 -14.14
N ASN A 36 -2.17 7.49 -14.90
CA ASN A 36 -1.06 6.60 -15.20
C ASN A 36 -0.56 6.76 -16.65
N GLY A 37 -1.01 7.82 -17.33
CA GLY A 37 -0.64 8.18 -18.70
C GLY A 37 0.65 9.00 -18.81
N VAL A 38 0.73 9.77 -19.89
CA VAL A 38 1.89 10.65 -20.17
C VAL A 38 2.01 11.77 -19.16
N SER A 39 0.88 12.33 -18.69
CA SER A 39 0.82 13.32 -17.61
C SER A 39 0.06 12.72 -16.44
N GLN A 40 0.66 12.81 -15.26
CA GLN A 40 0.00 12.38 -14.02
C GLN A 40 -0.76 13.51 -13.33
N GLU A 41 -0.50 14.77 -13.71
CA GLU A 41 -1.16 15.93 -13.09
C GLU A 41 -2.66 15.96 -13.40
N GLY A 42 -3.44 16.32 -12.39
CA GLY A 42 -4.90 16.40 -12.48
C GLY A 42 -5.61 15.47 -11.50
N CYS A 43 -6.93 15.40 -11.63
CA CYS A 43 -7.76 14.55 -10.78
C CYS A 43 -8.73 13.70 -11.60
N ARG A 44 -9.17 12.59 -11.01
CA ARG A 44 -10.20 11.72 -11.58
C ARG A 44 -10.83 10.82 -10.51
N ARG A 45 -11.91 10.13 -10.88
CA ARG A 45 -12.40 9.00 -10.10
C ARG A 45 -11.31 7.95 -9.97
N THR A 46 -11.14 7.42 -8.77
CA THR A 46 -10.06 6.48 -8.46
C THR A 46 -10.17 5.21 -9.31
N GLN A 47 -9.07 4.81 -9.90
CA GLN A 47 -8.91 3.52 -10.57
C GLN A 47 -8.37 2.49 -9.58
N VAL A 48 -8.94 1.30 -9.61
CA VAL A 48 -8.65 0.25 -8.62
C VAL A 48 -8.43 -1.11 -9.28
N PHE A 49 -7.64 -1.96 -8.63
CA PHE A 49 -7.54 -3.39 -8.98
C PHE A 49 -8.81 -4.12 -8.54
N MET A 50 -9.84 -3.97 -9.34
CA MET A 50 -11.16 -4.55 -9.13
C MET A 50 -11.67 -5.11 -10.44
N LYS A 51 -12.43 -6.19 -10.37
CA LYS A 51 -13.15 -6.77 -11.49
C LYS A 51 -14.57 -7.09 -11.04
N GLU A 52 -15.55 -6.47 -11.71
CA GLU A 52 -16.97 -6.69 -11.42
C GLU A 52 -17.32 -6.45 -9.94
N GLY A 53 -16.78 -5.38 -9.36
CA GLY A 53 -17.03 -5.01 -7.96
C GLY A 53 -16.33 -5.88 -6.92
N VAL A 54 -15.40 -6.75 -7.36
CA VAL A 54 -14.62 -7.62 -6.45
C VAL A 54 -13.14 -7.33 -6.60
N ARG A 55 -12.44 -7.19 -5.47
CA ARG A 55 -10.97 -6.99 -5.46
C ARG A 55 -10.27 -8.04 -6.33
N TYR A 56 -9.45 -7.57 -7.28
CA TYR A 56 -8.72 -8.38 -8.23
C TYR A 56 -7.21 -8.23 -8.03
N GLY A 57 -6.71 -8.82 -6.94
CA GLY A 57 -5.29 -8.74 -6.59
C GLY A 57 -4.41 -9.69 -7.41
N VAL A 58 -3.09 -9.55 -7.23
CA VAL A 58 -2.03 -10.29 -7.92
C VAL A 58 -2.26 -11.82 -7.88
N GLY A 59 -2.69 -12.37 -6.74
CA GLY A 59 -3.00 -13.80 -6.62
C GLY A 59 -4.06 -14.26 -7.62
N LYS A 60 -5.17 -13.49 -7.74
CA LYS A 60 -6.24 -13.79 -8.71
C LYS A 60 -5.78 -13.60 -10.15
N ALA A 61 -4.96 -12.59 -10.40
CA ALA A 61 -4.53 -12.25 -11.77
C ALA A 61 -3.48 -13.22 -12.33
N TYR A 62 -2.49 -13.61 -11.52
CA TYR A 62 -1.31 -14.32 -12.00
C TYR A 62 -1.20 -15.75 -11.46
N ILE A 63 -1.64 -16.04 -10.23
CA ILE A 63 -1.39 -17.34 -9.61
C ILE A 63 -2.55 -18.30 -9.83
N HIS A 64 -3.77 -17.92 -9.45
CA HIS A 64 -4.94 -18.81 -9.52
C HIS A 64 -5.18 -19.38 -10.94
N PRO A 65 -5.05 -18.61 -12.05
CA PRO A 65 -5.33 -19.15 -13.39
C PRO A 65 -4.34 -20.22 -13.85
N ILE A 66 -3.14 -20.25 -13.27
CA ILE A 66 -2.07 -21.15 -13.71
C ILE A 66 -1.76 -22.28 -12.73
N LEU A 67 -2.16 -22.13 -11.47
CA LEU A 67 -1.77 -23.05 -10.40
C LEU A 67 -2.12 -24.52 -10.70
N ALA A 68 -3.34 -24.75 -11.21
CA ALA A 68 -3.78 -26.11 -11.58
C ALA A 68 -3.16 -26.65 -12.89
N ARG A 69 -2.59 -25.76 -13.73
CA ARG A 69 -2.03 -26.10 -15.05
C ARG A 69 -0.51 -26.26 -15.04
N ARG A 70 0.16 -25.76 -14.00
CA ARG A 70 1.62 -25.72 -13.91
C ARG A 70 2.11 -26.72 -12.86
N SER A 71 2.45 -27.94 -13.28
CA SER A 71 3.01 -28.98 -12.38
C SER A 71 4.36 -28.58 -11.75
N ASN A 72 5.06 -27.63 -12.38
CA ASN A 72 6.33 -27.08 -11.89
C ASN A 72 6.15 -25.85 -10.98
N LEU A 73 4.92 -25.46 -10.61
CA LEU A 73 4.60 -24.39 -9.69
C LEU A 73 3.96 -24.96 -8.43
N GLN A 74 4.55 -24.68 -7.29
CA GLN A 74 4.00 -25.02 -5.97
C GLN A 74 3.79 -23.74 -5.16
N LEU A 75 2.61 -23.58 -4.59
CA LEU A 75 2.27 -22.48 -3.69
C LEU A 75 2.15 -23.04 -2.27
N TRP A 76 3.01 -22.54 -1.37
CA TRP A 76 2.96 -22.86 0.04
C TRP A 76 2.50 -21.64 0.83
N THR A 77 1.29 -21.70 1.33
CA THR A 77 0.73 -20.72 2.27
C THR A 77 1.07 -21.11 3.69
N ASN A 78 0.96 -20.15 4.64
CA ASN A 78 1.28 -20.38 6.06
C ASN A 78 2.68 -20.98 6.27
N SER A 79 3.62 -20.57 5.45
CA SER A 79 4.99 -21.08 5.43
C SER A 79 5.99 -19.92 5.46
N PRO A 80 6.10 -19.18 6.59
CA PRO A 80 7.03 -18.07 6.69
C PRO A 80 8.46 -18.52 6.42
N CYS A 81 9.16 -17.73 5.60
CA CYS A 81 10.59 -17.89 5.38
C CYS A 81 11.34 -17.30 6.58
N ILE A 82 12.17 -18.12 7.20
CA ILE A 82 12.89 -17.78 8.42
C ILE A 82 14.25 -17.16 8.11
N ARG A 83 14.96 -17.75 7.16
CA ARG A 83 16.24 -17.25 6.65
C ARG A 83 16.58 -17.88 5.30
N ILE A 84 17.46 -17.20 4.57
CA ILE A 84 18.12 -17.73 3.38
C ILE A 84 19.36 -18.53 3.84
N LEU A 85 19.59 -19.65 3.20
CA LEU A 85 20.76 -20.51 3.47
C LEU A 85 21.84 -20.23 2.44
N PHE A 86 23.08 -20.09 2.92
CA PHE A 86 24.23 -19.80 2.09
C PHE A 86 25.32 -20.87 2.22
N GLU A 87 26.06 -21.09 1.14
CA GLU A 87 27.36 -21.77 1.10
C GLU A 87 28.38 -20.74 0.62
N GLY A 88 29.22 -20.26 1.52
CA GLY A 88 29.97 -19.03 1.31
C GLY A 88 29.00 -17.86 1.10
N THR A 89 29.07 -17.18 -0.05
CA THR A 89 28.15 -16.08 -0.43
C THR A 89 27.06 -16.52 -1.41
N ARG A 90 26.98 -17.80 -1.77
CA ARG A 90 25.99 -18.34 -2.69
C ARG A 90 24.74 -18.77 -1.94
N ALA A 91 23.58 -18.23 -2.30
CA ALA A 91 22.30 -18.71 -1.81
C ALA A 91 21.99 -20.10 -2.34
N VAL A 92 21.74 -21.07 -1.44
CA VAL A 92 21.51 -22.49 -1.77
C VAL A 92 20.13 -23.00 -1.36
N GLY A 93 19.31 -22.14 -0.75
CA GLY A 93 17.96 -22.49 -0.32
C GLY A 93 17.43 -21.55 0.74
N VAL A 94 16.34 -21.96 1.35
CA VAL A 94 15.69 -21.24 2.45
C VAL A 94 15.31 -22.19 3.57
N GLU A 95 15.29 -21.71 4.78
CA GLU A 95 14.64 -22.34 5.92
C GLU A 95 13.24 -21.72 6.07
N ILE A 96 12.22 -22.55 6.06
CA ILE A 96 10.82 -22.16 6.26
C ILE A 96 10.27 -22.82 7.53
N GLU A 97 9.21 -22.24 8.07
CA GLU A 97 8.42 -22.87 9.11
C GLU A 97 7.05 -23.27 8.57
N GLN A 98 6.67 -24.51 8.74
CA GLN A 98 5.39 -25.04 8.32
C GLN A 98 4.78 -25.91 9.42
N GLN A 99 3.60 -25.58 9.89
CA GLN A 99 2.94 -26.28 10.99
C GLN A 99 3.83 -26.40 12.25
N GLY A 100 4.54 -25.33 12.62
CA GLY A 100 5.46 -25.28 13.76
C GLY A 100 6.78 -26.08 13.59
N ARG A 101 7.03 -26.61 12.40
CA ARG A 101 8.26 -27.37 12.12
C ARG A 101 9.14 -26.63 11.11
N ARG A 102 10.45 -26.64 11.38
CA ARG A 102 11.45 -26.10 10.45
C ARG A 102 11.71 -27.07 9.31
N ARG A 103 11.76 -26.56 8.09
CA ARG A 103 12.05 -27.30 6.86
C ARG A 103 13.05 -26.54 6.01
N ILE A 104 13.97 -27.27 5.40
CA ILE A 104 14.92 -26.72 4.43
C ILE A 104 14.38 -26.99 3.03
N VAL A 105 14.33 -25.94 2.22
CA VAL A 105 14.00 -26.00 0.79
C VAL A 105 15.23 -25.56 0.01
N ARG A 106 15.86 -26.49 -0.69
CA ARG A 106 17.04 -26.20 -1.53
C ARG A 106 16.64 -25.60 -2.87
N CYS A 107 17.43 -24.65 -3.35
CA CYS A 107 17.27 -24.11 -4.70
C CYS A 107 18.38 -24.61 -5.62
N ARG A 108 18.07 -24.76 -6.91
CA ARG A 108 19.04 -25.18 -7.94
C ARG A 108 19.73 -23.98 -8.59
N LYS A 109 19.03 -22.85 -8.70
CA LYS A 109 19.52 -21.63 -9.37
C LYS A 109 19.62 -20.47 -8.43
N GLU A 110 18.51 -20.01 -7.88
CA GLU A 110 18.44 -18.78 -7.11
C GLU A 110 17.31 -18.79 -6.10
N VAL A 111 17.37 -17.87 -5.15
CA VAL A 111 16.29 -17.49 -4.22
C VAL A 111 15.84 -16.08 -4.58
N ILE A 112 14.57 -15.91 -4.92
CA ILE A 112 13.98 -14.60 -5.24
C ILE A 112 13.30 -14.07 -3.98
N VAL A 113 13.79 -12.93 -3.47
CA VAL A 113 13.22 -12.26 -2.31
C VAL A 113 12.19 -11.22 -2.77
N ALA A 114 10.93 -11.47 -2.49
CA ALA A 114 9.81 -10.63 -2.89
C ALA A 114 8.87 -10.28 -1.71
N GLY A 115 9.43 -10.11 -0.51
CA GLY A 115 8.69 -9.82 0.73
C GLY A 115 8.30 -8.33 0.92
N GLY A 116 8.49 -7.48 -0.10
CA GLY A 116 8.29 -6.04 0.00
C GLY A 116 9.45 -5.34 0.72
N GLY A 117 9.40 -4.00 0.82
CA GLY A 117 10.50 -3.18 1.33
C GLY A 117 10.92 -3.52 2.77
N ILE A 118 9.99 -3.87 3.62
CA ILE A 118 10.23 -4.16 5.04
C ILE A 118 10.70 -5.60 5.25
N LEU A 119 9.91 -6.57 4.79
CA LEU A 119 10.20 -7.98 5.10
C LEU A 119 11.37 -8.53 4.30
N SER A 120 11.66 -8.01 3.11
CA SER A 120 12.86 -8.37 2.35
C SER A 120 14.13 -7.94 3.07
N ALA A 121 14.17 -6.71 3.58
CA ALA A 121 15.30 -6.22 4.38
C ALA A 121 15.46 -7.03 5.68
N LYS A 122 14.36 -7.31 6.38
CA LYS A 122 14.36 -8.18 7.57
C LYS A 122 14.93 -9.57 7.27
N LEU A 123 14.47 -10.20 6.18
CA LEU A 123 14.92 -11.55 5.81
C LEU A 123 16.42 -11.59 5.48
N LEU A 124 16.92 -10.60 4.74
CA LEU A 124 18.35 -10.49 4.46
C LEU A 124 19.18 -10.34 5.74
N GLN A 125 18.75 -9.47 6.66
CA GLN A 125 19.41 -9.28 7.96
C GLN A 125 19.41 -10.56 8.80
N LEU A 126 18.27 -11.25 8.92
CA LEU A 126 18.19 -12.56 9.61
C LEU A 126 19.09 -13.62 8.99
N SER A 127 19.45 -13.46 7.73
CA SER A 127 20.30 -14.37 6.97
C SER A 127 21.79 -13.98 6.98
N GLY A 128 22.17 -12.98 7.80
CA GLY A 128 23.56 -12.52 7.91
C GLY A 128 24.02 -11.57 6.81
N VAL A 129 23.09 -10.99 6.04
CA VAL A 129 23.39 -9.99 5.00
C VAL A 129 22.90 -8.62 5.46
N GLY A 130 23.82 -7.71 5.79
CA GLY A 130 23.44 -6.40 6.31
C GLY A 130 24.61 -5.63 6.91
N ASP A 131 24.28 -4.66 7.77
CA ASP A 131 25.26 -3.87 8.50
C ASP A 131 25.85 -4.64 9.69
N PRO A 132 27.17 -4.90 9.72
CA PRO A 132 27.81 -5.59 10.85
C PRO A 132 27.55 -4.90 12.20
N GLN A 133 27.43 -3.55 12.22
CA GLN A 133 27.16 -2.82 13.44
C GLN A 133 25.77 -3.13 14.03
N TRP A 134 24.83 -3.54 13.19
CA TRP A 134 23.47 -3.91 13.61
C TRP A 134 23.33 -5.41 13.92
N LEU A 135 24.03 -6.27 13.16
CA LEU A 135 23.81 -7.72 13.20
C LEU A 135 24.71 -8.42 14.24
N THR A 136 25.96 -7.98 14.39
CA THR A 136 26.90 -8.60 15.35
C THR A 136 26.41 -8.52 16.79
N PRO A 137 25.86 -7.38 17.30
CA PRO A 137 25.32 -7.31 18.65
C PRO A 137 24.13 -8.24 18.91
N LEU A 138 23.41 -8.64 17.86
CA LEU A 138 22.30 -9.58 17.94
C LEU A 138 22.75 -11.05 17.88
N GLY A 139 24.07 -11.31 17.76
CA GLY A 139 24.62 -12.66 17.62
C GLY A 139 24.28 -13.31 16.27
N ILE A 140 24.06 -12.52 15.23
CA ILE A 140 23.84 -13.02 13.87
C ILE A 140 25.20 -13.16 13.19
N GLU A 141 25.49 -14.37 12.72
CA GLU A 141 26.68 -14.66 11.95
C GLU A 141 26.65 -13.94 10.59
N MET A 142 27.74 -13.22 10.28
CA MET A 142 27.84 -12.45 9.05
C MET A 142 28.18 -13.34 7.87
N VAL A 143 27.31 -13.31 6.85
CA VAL A 143 27.55 -13.90 5.53
C VAL A 143 28.17 -12.87 4.59
N HIS A 144 27.61 -11.67 4.59
CA HIS A 144 28.10 -10.59 3.74
C HIS A 144 27.80 -9.22 4.33
N ALA A 145 28.82 -8.39 4.45
CA ALA A 145 28.67 -7.01 4.91
C ALA A 145 28.06 -6.16 3.79
N LEU A 146 26.82 -5.76 3.96
CA LEU A 146 26.07 -4.90 3.03
C LEU A 146 25.33 -3.81 3.84
N PRO A 147 26.04 -2.73 4.23
CA PRO A 147 25.51 -1.73 5.16
C PRO A 147 24.26 -0.99 4.69
N ALA A 148 23.93 -1.03 3.39
CA ALA A 148 22.74 -0.39 2.84
C ALA A 148 21.45 -1.17 3.13
N VAL A 149 21.53 -2.47 3.48
CA VAL A 149 20.33 -3.28 3.78
C VAL A 149 19.62 -2.75 5.01
N GLY A 150 18.36 -2.36 4.83
CA GLY A 150 17.53 -1.77 5.87
C GLY A 150 17.74 -0.25 6.05
N LYS A 151 18.60 0.40 5.25
CA LYS A 151 18.70 1.86 5.18
C LYS A 151 17.90 2.41 4.00
N HIS A 152 17.71 3.73 4.00
CA HIS A 152 17.01 4.45 2.93
C HIS A 152 15.54 4.06 2.76
N LEU A 153 14.86 3.66 3.85
CA LEU A 153 13.42 3.47 3.84
C LEU A 153 12.74 4.77 3.43
N GLN A 154 11.87 4.69 2.44
CA GLN A 154 11.02 5.79 1.97
C GLN A 154 9.57 5.38 2.08
N ASP A 155 8.74 6.34 2.48
CA ASP A 155 7.29 6.17 2.50
C ASP A 155 6.64 7.54 2.38
N HIS A 156 5.41 7.60 1.90
CA HIS A 156 4.67 8.84 1.80
C HIS A 156 4.31 9.36 3.19
N ALA A 157 4.67 10.61 3.52
CA ALA A 157 4.06 11.29 4.65
C ALA A 157 2.63 11.66 4.27
N ASP A 158 1.67 11.38 5.15
CA ASP A 158 0.25 11.59 4.93
C ASP A 158 -0.34 12.49 6.03
N VAL A 159 -0.94 13.59 5.64
CA VAL A 159 -1.72 14.49 6.51
C VAL A 159 -3.19 14.34 6.21
N ILE A 160 -3.97 14.01 7.23
CA ILE A 160 -5.39 13.71 7.10
C ILE A 160 -6.23 14.86 7.64
N MET A 161 -7.04 15.46 6.78
CA MET A 161 -8.06 16.44 7.14
C MET A 161 -9.43 15.76 7.19
N GLY A 162 -10.06 15.70 8.34
CA GLY A 162 -11.37 15.07 8.54
C GLY A 162 -12.50 16.09 8.64
N PHE A 163 -13.59 15.88 7.90
CA PHE A 163 -14.77 16.73 7.87
C PHE A 163 -15.99 15.94 8.34
N HIS A 164 -16.57 16.33 9.48
CA HIS A 164 -17.79 15.74 9.98
C HIS A 164 -19.00 16.37 9.26
N ILE A 165 -19.82 15.53 8.63
CA ILE A 165 -21.01 15.94 7.85
C ILE A 165 -22.21 15.16 8.42
N PRO A 166 -22.91 15.74 9.42
CA PRO A 166 -23.97 15.02 10.13
C PRO A 166 -25.14 14.63 9.23
N GLY A 167 -25.61 13.40 9.38
CA GLY A 167 -26.84 12.92 8.72
C GLY A 167 -26.70 12.56 7.25
N ASP A 168 -25.55 12.79 6.63
CA ASP A 168 -25.33 12.44 5.23
C ASP A 168 -25.05 10.93 5.07
N ALA A 169 -26.07 10.21 4.61
CA ALA A 169 -25.97 8.77 4.42
C ALA A 169 -25.16 8.36 3.15
N ASP A 170 -24.71 9.32 2.33
CA ASP A 170 -23.80 9.06 1.21
C ASP A 170 -22.35 8.89 1.67
N LEU A 171 -22.06 9.30 2.90
CA LEU A 171 -20.80 9.07 3.58
C LEU A 171 -20.90 7.92 4.57
N ILE A 172 -19.79 7.22 4.79
CA ILE A 172 -19.77 6.09 5.70
C ILE A 172 -19.87 6.60 7.15
N GLY A 173 -20.80 6.02 7.90
CA GLY A 173 -21.07 6.30 9.30
C GLY A 173 -22.08 5.34 9.87
N ILE A 174 -22.36 5.42 11.17
CA ILE A 174 -23.35 4.60 11.85
C ILE A 174 -24.57 5.46 12.20
N SER A 175 -25.70 5.15 11.59
CA SER A 175 -27.02 5.74 11.89
C SER A 175 -28.12 4.77 11.47
N PRO A 176 -29.37 4.94 11.92
CA PRO A 176 -30.50 4.11 11.46
C PRO A 176 -30.68 4.17 9.93
N THR A 177 -30.48 5.33 9.33
CA THR A 177 -30.52 5.52 7.88
C THR A 177 -29.37 4.79 7.18
N ALA A 178 -28.17 4.78 7.76
CA ALA A 178 -27.02 4.06 7.21
C ALA A 178 -27.25 2.55 7.13
N ALA A 179 -27.97 1.96 8.08
CA ALA A 179 -28.29 0.53 8.06
C ALA A 179 -29.17 0.17 6.84
N ALA A 180 -30.18 0.98 6.54
CA ALA A 180 -31.04 0.77 5.36
C ALA A 180 -30.26 0.98 4.05
N VAL A 181 -29.37 1.98 4.01
CA VAL A 181 -28.50 2.25 2.87
C VAL A 181 -27.52 1.10 2.65
N MET A 182 -26.93 0.57 3.72
CA MET A 182 -25.97 -0.54 3.62
C MET A 182 -26.65 -1.84 3.15
N TRP A 183 -27.89 -2.09 3.62
CA TRP A 183 -28.70 -3.21 3.13
C TRP A 183 -28.95 -3.11 1.61
N ARG A 184 -29.34 -1.95 1.11
CA ARG A 184 -29.51 -1.71 -0.34
C ARG A 184 -28.19 -1.87 -1.09
N ALA A 185 -27.12 -1.30 -0.56
CA ALA A 185 -25.78 -1.43 -1.14
C ALA A 185 -25.33 -2.89 -1.27
N TRP A 186 -25.66 -3.74 -0.29
CA TRP A 186 -25.39 -5.17 -0.37
C TRP A 186 -26.21 -5.87 -1.46
N GLN A 187 -27.49 -5.52 -1.63
CA GLN A 187 -28.33 -6.03 -2.70
C GLN A 187 -27.81 -5.63 -4.09
N ASP A 188 -27.44 -4.35 -4.26
CA ASP A 188 -26.88 -3.84 -5.51
C ASP A 188 -25.57 -4.52 -5.85
N TRP A 189 -24.68 -4.64 -4.89
CA TRP A 189 -23.42 -5.35 -5.09
C TRP A 189 -23.61 -6.84 -5.45
N LYS A 190 -24.55 -7.51 -4.79
CA LYS A 190 -24.90 -8.90 -5.11
C LYS A 190 -25.47 -9.07 -6.51
N ARG A 191 -26.26 -8.08 -7.00
CA ARG A 191 -26.90 -8.14 -8.30
C ARG A 191 -25.95 -7.94 -9.45
N ASP A 192 -25.08 -6.92 -9.38
CA ASP A 192 -24.27 -6.48 -10.52
C ASP A 192 -22.86 -5.98 -10.17
N GLY A 193 -22.40 -6.17 -8.94
CA GLY A 193 -21.07 -5.74 -8.49
C GLY A 193 -20.91 -4.22 -8.41
N ARG A 194 -22.00 -3.48 -8.22
CA ARG A 194 -22.05 -2.01 -8.17
C ARG A 194 -22.50 -1.51 -6.80
N GLY A 195 -22.52 -0.20 -6.66
CA GLY A 195 -23.01 0.48 -5.48
C GLY A 195 -21.92 0.63 -4.41
N ARG A 196 -22.33 1.10 -3.26
CA ARG A 196 -21.43 1.59 -2.19
C ARG A 196 -20.46 0.55 -1.62
N LEU A 197 -20.73 -0.74 -1.77
CA LEU A 197 -19.80 -1.79 -1.37
C LEU A 197 -18.71 -2.07 -2.40
N ALA A 198 -18.83 -1.56 -3.62
CA ALA A 198 -17.79 -1.63 -4.66
C ALA A 198 -16.77 -0.48 -4.50
N THR A 199 -16.30 -0.24 -3.28
CA THR A 199 -15.38 0.86 -2.94
C THR A 199 -14.10 0.34 -2.28
N ASN A 200 -13.02 1.11 -2.43
CA ASN A 200 -11.81 1.06 -1.61
C ASN A 200 -11.73 2.25 -0.64
N PHE A 201 -12.83 2.98 -0.44
CA PHE A 201 -13.02 4.22 0.32
C PHE A 201 -12.52 5.49 -0.37
N VAL A 202 -11.56 5.43 -1.28
CA VAL A 202 -11.02 6.59 -2.02
C VAL A 202 -11.85 6.81 -3.28
N GLU A 203 -12.74 7.78 -3.27
CA GLU A 203 -13.65 8.03 -4.39
C GLU A 203 -12.99 8.81 -5.53
N VAL A 204 -12.12 9.77 -5.20
CA VAL A 204 -11.37 10.60 -6.15
C VAL A 204 -9.91 10.64 -5.73
N THR A 205 -9.03 10.60 -6.71
CA THR A 205 -7.57 10.78 -6.55
C THR A 205 -7.12 11.93 -7.45
N GLY A 206 -6.23 12.77 -6.93
CA GLY A 206 -5.58 13.84 -7.69
C GLY A 206 -4.08 13.88 -7.45
N PHE A 207 -3.34 14.38 -8.43
CA PHE A 207 -1.91 14.64 -8.35
C PHE A 207 -1.65 16.07 -8.77
N MET A 208 -0.84 16.78 -8.02
CA MET A 208 -0.57 18.21 -8.19
C MET A 208 0.92 18.51 -8.18
N SER A 209 1.37 19.24 -9.19
CA SER A 209 2.67 19.89 -9.21
C SER A 209 2.58 21.23 -8.50
N LEU A 210 3.48 21.49 -7.56
CA LEU A 210 3.47 22.73 -6.77
C LEU A 210 4.10 23.91 -7.51
N THR A 211 4.97 23.61 -8.49
CA THR A 211 5.60 24.63 -9.33
C THR A 211 5.51 24.25 -10.82
N PRO A 212 5.44 25.23 -11.74
CA PRO A 212 5.40 24.94 -13.17
C PRO A 212 6.65 24.20 -13.70
N GLU A 213 7.75 24.31 -13.00
CA GLU A 213 9.03 23.67 -13.34
C GLU A 213 9.09 22.19 -12.90
N SER A 214 8.17 21.76 -12.08
CA SER A 214 8.11 20.37 -11.59
C SER A 214 7.86 19.40 -12.74
N ARG A 215 8.72 18.40 -12.85
CA ARG A 215 8.59 17.35 -13.87
C ARG A 215 7.58 16.26 -13.50
N MET A 216 7.26 16.15 -12.23
CA MET A 216 6.37 15.15 -11.65
C MET A 216 5.61 15.79 -10.49
N PRO A 217 4.34 15.42 -10.27
CA PRO A 217 3.60 15.89 -9.12
C PRO A 217 4.31 15.57 -7.80
N GLU A 218 4.35 16.51 -6.90
CA GLU A 218 4.91 16.33 -5.55
C GLU A 218 3.86 15.88 -4.54
N ILE A 219 2.60 16.21 -4.80
CA ILE A 219 1.49 15.98 -3.88
C ILE A 219 0.42 15.09 -4.53
N GLN A 220 -0.07 14.14 -3.74
CA GLN A 220 -1.27 13.36 -4.05
C GLN A 220 -2.39 13.76 -3.09
N TYR A 221 -3.60 13.91 -3.62
CA TYR A 221 -4.84 14.04 -2.86
C TYR A 221 -5.68 12.78 -3.00
N GLU A 222 -6.20 12.31 -1.87
CA GLU A 222 -7.16 11.22 -1.85
C GLU A 222 -8.41 11.63 -1.06
N PHE A 223 -9.57 11.52 -1.69
CA PHE A 223 -10.85 11.89 -1.10
C PHE A 223 -11.56 10.64 -0.62
N PHE A 224 -11.56 10.44 0.68
CA PHE A 224 -12.21 9.31 1.34
C PHE A 224 -13.66 9.62 1.70
N ASN A 225 -14.56 8.69 1.45
CA ASN A 225 -15.97 8.79 1.84
C ASN A 225 -16.24 8.36 3.29
N ALA A 226 -15.24 8.42 4.16
CA ALA A 226 -15.30 8.06 5.58
C ALA A 226 -14.42 8.98 6.43
N LEU A 227 -14.77 9.15 7.69
CA LEU A 227 -13.88 9.73 8.69
C LEU A 227 -12.91 8.67 9.20
N ALA A 228 -11.67 8.76 8.75
CA ALA A 228 -10.60 7.88 9.18
C ALA A 228 -9.44 8.70 9.71
N THR A 229 -8.81 8.22 10.80
CA THR A 229 -7.57 8.77 11.34
C THR A 229 -6.62 7.63 11.72
N HIS A 230 -5.38 7.97 12.03
CA HIS A 230 -4.36 6.98 12.42
C HIS A 230 -4.26 5.82 11.41
N HIS A 231 -4.17 6.13 10.12
CA HIS A 231 -4.08 5.15 9.03
C HIS A 231 -5.24 4.13 9.03
N GLY A 232 -6.46 4.61 9.25
CA GLY A 232 -7.66 3.76 9.29
C GLY A 232 -7.79 2.90 10.56
N ARG A 233 -6.87 3.01 11.52
CA ARG A 233 -6.98 2.29 12.80
C ARG A 233 -8.10 2.83 13.70
N THR A 234 -8.43 4.10 13.54
CA THR A 234 -9.55 4.73 14.21
C THR A 234 -10.55 5.19 13.16
N MET A 235 -11.63 4.45 13.00
CA MET A 235 -12.78 4.88 12.23
C MET A 235 -13.81 5.49 13.17
N TYR A 236 -14.22 6.70 12.85
CA TYR A 236 -15.29 7.35 13.59
C TYR A 236 -16.64 6.81 13.11
N CYS A 237 -17.51 6.49 14.07
CA CYS A 237 -18.88 6.07 13.77
C CYS A 237 -19.77 7.20 13.22
N LYS A 238 -19.19 8.39 12.96
CA LYS A 238 -19.87 9.58 12.46
C LYS A 238 -19.78 9.63 10.95
N HIS A 239 -20.83 10.14 10.31
CA HIS A 239 -20.80 10.43 8.87
C HIS A 239 -19.83 11.56 8.57
N GLY A 240 -19.01 11.42 7.57
CA GLY A 240 -18.05 12.42 7.17
C GLY A 240 -17.10 11.92 6.09
N MET A 241 -16.23 12.81 5.65
CA MET A 241 -15.21 12.53 4.66
C MET A 241 -13.83 12.90 5.21
N SER A 242 -12.80 12.34 4.62
CA SER A 242 -11.41 12.74 4.86
C SER A 242 -10.72 13.07 3.56
N VAL A 243 -9.89 14.09 3.59
CA VAL A 243 -8.96 14.42 2.52
C VAL A 243 -7.56 14.09 3.02
N HIS A 244 -6.89 13.21 2.33
CA HIS A 244 -5.52 12.84 2.55
C HIS A 244 -4.62 13.63 1.63
N VAL A 245 -3.57 14.22 2.17
CA VAL A 245 -2.54 14.96 1.43
C VAL A 245 -1.23 14.21 1.63
N LEU A 246 -0.71 13.64 0.55
CA LEU A 246 0.45 12.76 0.59
C LEU A 246 1.63 13.37 -0.15
N LEU A 247 2.79 13.39 0.50
CA LEU A 247 4.06 13.75 -0.12
C LEU A 247 4.61 12.57 -0.91
N LEU A 248 4.72 12.72 -2.24
CA LEU A 248 5.07 11.60 -3.15
C LEU A 248 6.56 11.27 -3.21
N HIS A 249 7.43 12.28 -3.09
CA HIS A 249 8.87 12.13 -3.32
C HIS A 249 9.70 12.64 -2.13
N PRO A 250 9.54 12.03 -0.92
CA PRO A 250 10.25 12.50 0.25
C PRO A 250 11.77 12.39 0.11
N GLN A 251 12.50 13.39 0.61
CA GLN A 251 13.94 13.34 0.79
C GLN A 251 14.33 12.65 2.10
N SER A 252 13.46 12.67 3.09
CA SER A 252 13.62 11.97 4.36
C SER A 252 13.87 10.48 4.15
N ARG A 253 14.78 9.91 4.95
CA ARG A 253 15.16 8.49 4.87
C ARG A 253 15.05 7.83 6.21
N GLY A 254 14.43 6.68 6.22
CA GLY A 254 14.22 5.85 7.38
C GLY A 254 15.07 4.59 7.40
N THR A 255 14.80 3.72 8.37
CA THR A 255 15.48 2.45 8.54
C THR A 255 14.53 1.32 8.90
N VAL A 256 14.92 0.10 8.48
CA VAL A 256 14.34 -1.18 8.86
C VAL A 256 15.43 -1.99 9.56
N ARG A 257 15.28 -2.26 10.86
CA ARG A 257 16.28 -2.99 11.64
C ARG A 257 15.65 -4.18 12.35
N LEU A 258 16.44 -5.19 12.63
CA LEU A 258 15.99 -6.27 13.50
C LEU A 258 15.86 -5.77 14.94
N ALA A 259 14.78 -6.17 15.62
CA ALA A 259 14.65 -6.02 17.07
C ALA A 259 15.43 -7.10 17.82
N SER A 260 15.56 -8.29 17.24
CA SER A 260 16.26 -9.45 17.77
C SER A 260 16.53 -10.47 16.65
N ARG A 261 17.20 -11.55 16.96
CA ARG A 261 17.37 -12.71 16.05
C ARG A 261 16.12 -13.59 15.90
N ASP A 262 15.04 -13.29 16.63
CA ASP A 262 13.78 -14.01 16.48
C ASP A 262 13.09 -13.63 15.15
N PRO A 263 12.89 -14.60 14.24
CA PRO A 263 12.26 -14.31 12.95
C PRO A 263 10.79 -13.88 13.06
N HIS A 264 10.14 -14.17 14.18
CA HIS A 264 8.74 -13.78 14.41
C HIS A 264 8.62 -12.38 15.04
N ALA A 265 9.69 -11.85 15.64
CA ALA A 265 9.66 -10.49 16.16
C ALA A 265 9.45 -9.46 15.06
N ALA A 266 8.62 -8.45 15.33
CA ALA A 266 8.44 -7.33 14.41
C ALA A 266 9.77 -6.56 14.25
N PRO A 267 10.11 -6.10 13.04
CA PRO A 267 11.28 -5.24 12.87
C PRO A 267 11.05 -3.87 13.50
N LEU A 268 12.13 -3.21 13.87
CA LEU A 268 12.13 -1.81 14.27
C LEU A 268 12.06 -0.95 13.00
N LEU A 269 11.00 -0.16 12.89
CA LEU A 269 10.77 0.75 11.77
C LEU A 269 10.95 2.19 12.25
N GLN A 270 11.78 2.93 11.56
CA GLN A 270 11.94 4.34 11.77
C GLN A 270 11.80 5.04 10.41
N PHE A 271 10.68 5.69 10.18
CA PHE A 271 10.39 6.33 8.90
C PHE A 271 11.08 7.68 8.75
N ASN A 272 11.29 8.40 9.83
CA ASN A 272 11.84 9.76 9.87
C ASN A 272 11.04 10.75 9.01
N TYR A 273 9.71 10.60 8.97
CA TYR A 273 8.85 11.51 8.20
C TYR A 273 9.19 12.97 8.47
N LEU A 274 9.23 13.78 7.41
CA LEU A 274 9.44 15.22 7.46
C LEU A 274 10.72 15.64 8.21
N SER A 275 11.71 14.76 8.30
CA SER A 275 13.02 15.09 8.89
C SER A 275 13.87 16.00 8.00
N ASP A 276 13.61 15.96 6.69
CA ASP A 276 14.18 16.90 5.75
C ASP A 276 13.31 18.16 5.69
N PRO A 277 13.89 19.37 5.83
CA PRO A 277 13.13 20.64 5.79
C PRO A 277 12.37 20.85 4.47
N GLN A 278 12.88 20.34 3.36
CA GLN A 278 12.20 20.45 2.05
C GLN A 278 10.90 19.64 2.04
N ASP A 279 10.89 18.45 2.65
CA ASP A 279 9.69 17.63 2.77
C ASP A 279 8.58 18.36 3.54
N LEU A 280 8.96 19.01 4.63
CA LEU A 280 8.01 19.81 5.43
C LEU A 280 7.49 21.01 4.64
N ALA A 281 8.36 21.74 3.94
CA ALA A 281 7.96 22.88 3.11
C ALA A 281 7.02 22.46 1.98
N THR A 282 7.33 21.35 1.30
CA THR A 282 6.49 20.79 0.23
C THR A 282 5.13 20.35 0.76
N MET A 283 5.10 19.69 1.92
CA MET A 283 3.85 19.28 2.56
C MET A 283 2.97 20.48 2.95
N VAL A 284 3.56 21.53 3.53
CA VAL A 284 2.84 22.76 3.90
C VAL A 284 2.29 23.47 2.66
N ALA A 285 3.04 23.47 1.56
CA ALA A 285 2.57 24.07 0.30
C ALA A 285 1.43 23.26 -0.34
N GLY A 286 1.39 21.95 -0.10
CA GLY A 286 0.31 21.05 -0.57
C GLY A 286 -0.97 21.10 0.27
N LEU A 287 -0.91 21.60 1.52
CA LEU A 287 -2.05 21.73 2.43
C LEU A 287 -2.84 23.02 2.16
#